data_b2c2683875c7cdd457c9bdf8e35bb032
#
_entry.id   b2c2683875c7cdd457c9bdf8e35bb032
#
_cell.length_a   1.000
_cell.length_b   1.000
_cell.length_c   1.000
_cell.angle_alpha   90.00
_cell.angle_beta   90.00
_cell.angle_gamma   90.00
#
_symmetry.space_group_name_H-M   'P 1'
#
loop_
_entity.id
_entity.type
_entity.pdbx_description
1 polymer ?
#
loop_
_entity_poly.entity_id
_entity_poly.type
_entity_poly.pdbx_seq_one_letter_code
_entity_poly.pdbx_strand_id
1 'polypeptide(L)'
;MKDKRFAMLPIATAALLAAASSAQALEFHGYFRSGIGWGSKDGGQTCFSLPGAQGNGNFRLGNECGTYGELQFDHNLFDGKDGVKFDYHIMLGYFAPGQTDFENLAAGGNHIALRQNWGEAKNLPFLNGGSAWIGKRYYQRHDVHITDFFYWNNSGPGAGIEKIKLGGEVKGSFAIFRANGNNSANNPNNNATTMFDGRVHDINLGGAGSLEAGLQYNTADTKLPNTKSGTAVSVEWSLPVLGGVNKLFVTKGTGSANAPNLGNPNNTPGTQDGSWGIQDTLQWQVSPNISGMAVAGHWSFKNNYKWSYIGARPVYHFSDYFKLQAEAGLNRVTAQNQAAAKLAKFTIAPTLVAGRGFWARPELRFFYTYAKWNDKARDGVFGPGGGTVAGGTAGPFGTSKSGSSYGFQVEAWF
;
A
#
# COMPACT_ATOMS: atom_id res chain seq x y z
N MET A 1 48.04 -49.33 -6.66
CA MET A 1 46.94 -48.36 -6.77
C MET A 1 46.96 -47.50 -5.53
N LYS A 2 47.50 -46.27 -5.61
CA LYS A 2 47.62 -45.36 -4.45
C LYS A 2 46.35 -44.47 -4.41
N ASP A 3 45.71 -44.47 -3.27
CA ASP A 3 44.48 -43.73 -2.98
C ASP A 3 44.65 -42.20 -3.16
N LYS A 4 43.91 -41.64 -4.13
CA LYS A 4 43.80 -40.18 -4.37
C LYS A 4 42.68 -39.52 -3.59
N ARG A 5 42.21 -40.08 -2.46
CA ARG A 5 41.02 -39.61 -1.75
C ARG A 5 41.27 -38.57 -0.63
N PHE A 6 42.50 -38.11 -0.42
CA PHE A 6 42.81 -37.24 0.74
C PHE A 6 43.08 -35.75 0.38
N ALA A 7 43.00 -35.33 -0.89
CA ALA A 7 43.36 -33.97 -1.29
C ALA A 7 42.13 -33.02 -1.46
N MET A 8 40.89 -33.51 -1.41
CA MET A 8 39.72 -32.66 -1.61
C MET A 8 39.12 -32.09 -0.30
N LEU A 9 39.38 -32.69 0.85
CA LEU A 9 38.81 -32.24 2.13
C LEU A 9 39.28 -30.84 2.57
N PRO A 10 40.57 -30.50 2.48
CA PRO A 10 41.05 -29.18 2.93
C PRO A 10 40.58 -28.01 2.01
N ILE A 11 40.34 -28.26 0.73
CA ILE A 11 39.88 -27.22 -0.21
C ILE A 11 38.38 -26.94 0.02
N ALA A 12 37.58 -27.97 0.27
CA ALA A 12 36.18 -27.80 0.58
C ALA A 12 35.95 -27.09 1.95
N THR A 13 36.77 -27.42 2.93
CA THR A 13 36.74 -26.77 4.25
C THR A 13 37.24 -25.31 4.19
N ALA A 14 38.25 -25.02 3.40
CA ALA A 14 38.76 -23.66 3.19
C ALA A 14 37.76 -22.80 2.40
N ALA A 15 37.05 -23.38 1.43
CA ALA A 15 35.99 -22.70 0.69
C ALA A 15 34.77 -22.42 1.58
N LEU A 16 34.39 -23.34 2.47
CA LEU A 16 33.32 -23.13 3.47
C LEU A 16 33.73 -22.11 4.54
N LEU A 17 34.94 -22.06 4.97
CA LEU A 17 35.46 -21.06 5.92
C LEU A 17 35.63 -19.68 5.26
N ALA A 18 36.02 -19.60 3.99
CA ALA A 18 36.07 -18.34 3.23
C ALA A 18 34.63 -17.79 2.93
N ALA A 19 33.66 -18.66 2.74
CA ALA A 19 32.26 -18.26 2.63
C ALA A 19 31.66 -17.81 3.98
N ALA A 20 32.14 -18.34 5.10
CA ALA A 20 31.71 -17.93 6.44
C ALA A 20 32.32 -16.60 6.91
N SER A 21 33.41 -16.14 6.33
CA SER A 21 34.07 -14.88 6.72
C SER A 21 33.49 -13.61 6.10
N SER A 22 32.47 -13.74 5.24
CA SER A 22 31.71 -12.64 4.63
C SER A 22 30.20 -12.81 4.77
N ALA A 23 29.72 -13.58 5.75
CA ALA A 23 28.29 -13.67 6.06
C ALA A 23 27.83 -12.34 6.67
N GLN A 24 27.56 -11.37 5.81
CA GLN A 24 26.81 -10.19 6.23
C GLN A 24 25.43 -10.65 6.68
N ALA A 25 24.95 -10.11 7.80
CA ALA A 25 23.69 -10.53 8.38
C ALA A 25 22.56 -10.30 7.38
N LEU A 26 21.76 -11.34 7.14
CA LEU A 26 20.49 -11.21 6.44
C LEU A 26 19.56 -10.41 7.33
N GLU A 27 19.09 -9.26 6.85
CA GLU A 27 18.08 -8.48 7.55
C GLU A 27 16.69 -9.05 7.20
N PHE A 28 15.89 -9.28 8.23
CA PHE A 28 14.54 -9.81 8.08
C PHE A 28 13.53 -8.81 8.62
N HIS A 29 12.61 -8.42 7.76
CA HIS A 29 11.51 -7.51 8.07
C HIS A 29 10.19 -8.14 7.66
N GLY A 30 9.10 -7.67 8.25
CA GLY A 30 7.82 -8.19 7.86
C GLY A 30 6.63 -7.37 8.33
N TYR A 31 5.50 -7.73 7.77
CA TYR A 31 4.17 -7.31 8.18
C TYR A 31 3.27 -8.52 8.22
N PHE A 32 2.44 -8.63 9.23
CA PHE A 32 1.35 -9.58 9.19
C PHE A 32 0.12 -9.08 9.94
N ARG A 33 -1.02 -9.57 9.48
CA ARG A 33 -2.28 -9.53 10.21
C ARG A 33 -3.00 -10.85 10.06
N SER A 34 -3.67 -11.25 11.13
CA SER A 34 -4.52 -12.43 11.16
C SER A 34 -5.58 -12.27 12.23
N GLY A 35 -6.67 -13.01 12.14
CA GLY A 35 -7.71 -12.92 13.15
C GLY A 35 -8.87 -13.84 12.90
N ILE A 36 -9.85 -13.75 13.79
CA ILE A 36 -11.11 -14.46 13.72
C ILE A 36 -12.24 -13.48 14.05
N GLY A 37 -13.38 -13.59 13.35
CA GLY A 37 -14.51 -12.71 13.63
C GLY A 37 -15.82 -13.27 13.15
N TRP A 38 -16.87 -12.61 13.60
CA TRP A 38 -18.26 -12.97 13.35
C TRP A 38 -19.04 -11.75 12.86
N GLY A 39 -20.03 -12.00 12.02
CA GLY A 39 -21.08 -11.04 11.67
C GLY A 39 -22.27 -11.14 12.64
N SER A 40 -23.00 -10.04 12.84
CA SER A 40 -24.20 -10.02 13.71
C SER A 40 -25.44 -10.73 13.12
N LYS A 41 -25.34 -11.29 11.92
CA LYS A 41 -26.42 -12.00 11.21
C LYS A 41 -26.00 -13.41 10.80
N ASP A 42 -25.32 -14.09 11.70
CA ASP A 42 -24.72 -15.42 11.49
C ASP A 42 -23.65 -15.48 10.39
N GLY A 43 -22.70 -16.38 10.56
CA GLY A 43 -21.59 -16.58 9.64
C GLY A 43 -20.30 -15.90 10.04
N GLY A 44 -19.35 -15.90 9.12
CA GLY A 44 -18.01 -15.33 9.31
C GLY A 44 -17.97 -13.81 9.42
N GLN A 45 -16.82 -13.28 9.73
CA GLN A 45 -16.57 -11.85 9.76
C GLN A 45 -16.96 -11.19 8.43
N THR A 46 -17.69 -10.09 8.51
CA THR A 46 -18.00 -9.26 7.35
C THR A 46 -17.14 -8.01 7.36
N CYS A 47 -16.41 -7.77 6.27
CA CYS A 47 -15.69 -6.54 6.02
C CYS A 47 -16.53 -5.60 5.18
N PHE A 48 -16.87 -4.45 5.76
CA PHE A 48 -17.72 -3.45 5.12
C PHE A 48 -16.90 -2.54 4.22
N SER A 49 -17.10 -2.65 2.91
CA SER A 49 -16.46 -1.84 1.90
C SER A 49 -17.45 -1.20 0.95
N LEU A 50 -17.17 0.04 0.52
CA LEU A 50 -17.97 0.74 -0.47
C LEU A 50 -17.34 0.55 -1.84
N PRO A 51 -17.99 -0.12 -2.79
CA PRO A 51 -17.48 -0.24 -4.15
C PRO A 51 -17.19 1.12 -4.78
N GLY A 52 -16.06 1.23 -5.49
CA GLY A 52 -15.58 2.48 -6.06
C GLY A 52 -14.76 3.35 -5.11
N ALA A 53 -14.75 3.07 -3.81
CA ALA A 53 -13.73 3.61 -2.91
C ALA A 53 -12.40 2.93 -3.19
N GLN A 54 -11.33 3.71 -3.30
CA GLN A 54 -10.02 3.21 -3.70
C GLN A 54 -9.22 2.65 -2.51
N GLY A 55 -8.26 1.78 -2.83
CA GLY A 55 -7.53 1.02 -1.85
C GLY A 55 -8.47 0.07 -1.11
N ASN A 56 -8.10 -0.33 0.07
CA ASN A 56 -9.08 -0.92 0.98
C ASN A 56 -10.01 0.16 1.58
N GLY A 57 -9.92 1.39 1.12
CA GLY A 57 -10.65 2.66 1.31
C GLY A 57 -11.69 2.82 2.41
N ASN A 58 -11.73 1.90 3.34
CA ASN A 58 -12.91 1.62 4.12
C ASN A 58 -12.69 1.72 5.61
N PHE A 59 -11.65 2.47 6.04
CA PHE A 59 -11.31 2.56 7.45
C PHE A 59 -11.09 1.17 8.07
N ARG A 60 -9.85 0.77 8.15
CA ARG A 60 -9.41 -0.63 8.29
C ARG A 60 -9.48 -1.23 9.70
N LEU A 61 -9.67 -0.43 10.75
CA LEU A 61 -9.71 -0.97 12.11
C LEU A 61 -10.81 -2.01 12.26
N GLY A 62 -10.45 -3.27 12.59
CA GLY A 62 -11.40 -4.38 12.69
C GLY A 62 -12.18 -4.71 11.39
N ASN A 63 -11.73 -4.22 10.23
CA ASN A 63 -12.43 -4.33 8.96
C ASN A 63 -11.56 -4.95 7.87
N GLU A 64 -10.66 -5.84 8.25
CA GLU A 64 -9.79 -6.59 7.36
C GLU A 64 -10.00 -8.08 7.58
N CYS A 65 -10.75 -8.70 6.68
CA CYS A 65 -11.04 -10.13 6.72
C CYS A 65 -9.90 -10.93 6.09
N GLY A 66 -9.57 -12.05 6.69
CA GLY A 66 -8.52 -12.95 6.22
C GLY A 66 -7.14 -12.62 6.77
N THR A 67 -6.26 -13.60 6.61
CA THR A 67 -4.85 -13.50 6.95
C THR A 67 -4.06 -12.88 5.79
N TYR A 68 -3.18 -11.95 6.10
CA TYR A 68 -2.25 -11.36 5.13
C TYR A 68 -0.90 -11.14 5.77
N GLY A 69 0.17 -11.37 5.03
CA GLY A 69 1.51 -11.03 5.48
C GLY A 69 2.48 -10.77 4.34
N GLU A 70 3.56 -10.08 4.67
CA GLU A 70 4.72 -9.81 3.83
C GLU A 70 5.98 -10.19 4.60
N LEU A 71 6.86 -10.96 3.97
CA LEU A 71 8.15 -11.38 4.49
C LEU A 71 9.23 -10.80 3.58
N GLN A 72 10.01 -9.87 4.10
CA GLN A 72 11.09 -9.21 3.37
C GLN A 72 12.44 -9.66 3.90
N PHE A 73 13.35 -9.96 2.98
CA PHE A 73 14.73 -10.29 3.24
C PHE A 73 15.61 -9.30 2.46
N ASP A 74 16.49 -8.63 3.18
CA ASP A 74 17.43 -7.68 2.63
C ASP A 74 18.86 -8.18 2.91
N HIS A 75 19.72 -8.13 1.89
CA HIS A 75 21.10 -8.59 2.00
C HIS A 75 22.07 -7.64 1.30
N ASN A 76 23.07 -7.23 2.02
CA ASN A 76 24.18 -6.52 1.40
C ASN A 76 25.09 -7.52 0.69
N LEU A 77 25.31 -7.32 -0.61
CA LEU A 77 26.11 -8.20 -1.45
C LEU A 77 27.57 -7.74 -1.52
N PHE A 78 27.81 -6.43 -1.35
CA PHE A 78 29.15 -5.86 -1.50
C PHE A 78 29.24 -4.49 -0.85
N ASP A 79 30.34 -4.25 -0.12
CA ASP A 79 30.76 -2.95 0.41
C ASP A 79 32.08 -2.51 -0.24
N GLY A 80 32.01 -1.47 -1.07
CA GLY A 80 33.18 -0.82 -1.66
C GLY A 80 33.94 0.03 -0.65
N LYS A 81 35.26 0.17 -0.84
CA LYS A 81 36.13 0.98 0.02
C LYS A 81 35.78 2.49 -0.03
N ASP A 82 35.15 2.93 -1.09
CA ASP A 82 34.66 4.29 -1.35
C ASP A 82 33.22 4.54 -0.79
N GLY A 83 32.65 3.55 -0.08
CA GLY A 83 31.32 3.62 0.50
C GLY A 83 30.18 3.25 -0.46
N VAL A 84 30.49 2.86 -1.71
CA VAL A 84 29.52 2.28 -2.63
C VAL A 84 29.08 0.91 -2.09
N LYS A 85 27.75 0.65 -2.10
CA LYS A 85 27.17 -0.61 -1.63
C LYS A 85 26.28 -1.22 -2.70
N PHE A 86 26.24 -2.56 -2.74
CA PHE A 86 25.29 -3.30 -3.55
C PHE A 86 24.41 -4.16 -2.64
N ASP A 87 23.11 -3.94 -2.73
CA ASP A 87 22.12 -4.63 -1.90
C ASP A 87 21.12 -5.41 -2.78
N TYR A 88 20.61 -6.48 -2.24
CA TYR A 88 19.55 -7.30 -2.82
C TYR A 88 18.35 -7.37 -1.88
N HIS A 89 17.17 -7.27 -2.46
CA HIS A 89 15.90 -7.20 -1.73
C HIS A 89 14.89 -8.18 -2.34
N ILE A 90 14.27 -8.99 -1.50
CA ILE A 90 13.18 -9.88 -1.89
C ILE A 90 12.04 -9.81 -0.88
N MET A 91 10.80 -9.75 -1.36
CA MET A 91 9.60 -9.79 -0.53
C MET A 91 8.60 -10.78 -1.09
N LEU A 92 8.15 -11.66 -0.23
CA LEU A 92 7.02 -12.57 -0.48
C LEU A 92 5.80 -12.07 0.27
N GLY A 93 4.67 -11.98 -0.42
CA GLY A 93 3.37 -11.73 0.20
C GLY A 93 2.52 -12.99 0.19
N TYR A 94 1.76 -13.21 1.25
CA TYR A 94 0.77 -14.29 1.29
C TYR A 94 -0.59 -13.76 1.73
N PHE A 95 -1.65 -14.36 1.19
CA PHE A 95 -3.02 -14.04 1.52
C PHE A 95 -3.86 -15.30 1.63
N ALA A 96 -4.62 -15.42 2.70
CA ALA A 96 -5.55 -16.49 2.96
C ALA A 96 -6.88 -15.90 3.46
N PRO A 97 -7.94 -15.88 2.64
CA PRO A 97 -9.23 -15.32 3.02
C PRO A 97 -10.04 -16.25 3.95
N GLY A 98 -9.69 -17.53 4.00
CA GLY A 98 -10.33 -18.52 4.85
C GLY A 98 -9.99 -18.36 6.32
N GLN A 99 -10.70 -19.10 7.15
CA GLN A 99 -10.53 -19.17 8.60
C GLN A 99 -10.61 -20.64 9.04
N THR A 100 -9.86 -21.51 8.38
CA THR A 100 -9.76 -22.95 8.65
C THR A 100 -8.35 -23.29 9.13
N ASP A 101 -8.15 -24.46 9.68
CA ASP A 101 -6.85 -24.93 10.18
C ASP A 101 -5.90 -25.33 9.03
N PHE A 102 -6.44 -25.65 7.86
CA PHE A 102 -5.65 -26.04 6.70
C PHE A 102 -6.05 -25.25 5.46
N GLU A 103 -5.29 -24.22 5.14
CA GLU A 103 -5.48 -23.38 3.98
C GLU A 103 -4.38 -23.60 2.93
N ASN A 104 -4.73 -24.24 1.82
CA ASN A 104 -3.82 -24.40 0.71
C ASN A 104 -3.57 -23.04 0.03
N LEU A 105 -2.36 -22.50 0.16
CA LEU A 105 -1.97 -21.20 -0.41
C LEU A 105 -1.92 -21.16 -1.95
N ALA A 106 -2.22 -22.25 -2.63
CA ALA A 106 -2.29 -22.35 -4.09
C ALA A 106 -3.73 -22.49 -4.62
N ALA A 107 -4.74 -22.54 -3.75
CA ALA A 107 -6.14 -22.80 -4.14
C ALA A 107 -7.13 -21.94 -3.33
N GLY A 108 -8.39 -21.88 -3.77
CA GLY A 108 -9.48 -21.29 -3.01
C GLY A 108 -9.40 -19.77 -2.77
N GLY A 109 -8.70 -19.02 -3.62
CA GLY A 109 -8.48 -17.58 -3.43
C GLY A 109 -7.28 -17.24 -2.56
N ASN A 110 -6.62 -18.24 -1.98
CA ASN A 110 -5.34 -18.13 -1.30
C ASN A 110 -4.22 -17.96 -2.33
N HIS A 111 -3.22 -17.17 -2.01
CA HIS A 111 -2.07 -17.03 -2.91
C HIS A 111 -0.80 -16.57 -2.21
N ILE A 112 0.33 -16.97 -2.81
CA ILE A 112 1.65 -16.43 -2.53
C ILE A 112 2.07 -15.59 -3.73
N ALA A 113 2.60 -14.41 -3.49
CA ALA A 113 3.05 -13.49 -4.52
C ALA A 113 4.49 -13.04 -4.27
N LEU A 114 5.31 -13.03 -5.31
CA LEU A 114 6.58 -12.30 -5.28
C LEU A 114 6.27 -10.81 -5.41
N ARG A 115 6.31 -10.10 -4.29
CA ARG A 115 5.97 -8.66 -4.21
C ARG A 115 7.12 -7.77 -4.65
N GLN A 116 8.33 -8.09 -4.19
CA GLN A 116 9.56 -7.38 -4.54
C GLN A 116 10.67 -8.38 -4.87
N ASN A 117 11.53 -8.02 -5.83
CA ASN A 117 12.76 -8.74 -6.20
C ASN A 117 13.63 -7.79 -7.02
N TRP A 118 14.58 -7.12 -6.38
CA TRP A 118 15.37 -6.06 -7.00
C TRP A 118 16.74 -5.90 -6.35
N GLY A 119 17.66 -5.34 -7.13
CA GLY A 119 19.00 -4.98 -6.68
C GLY A 119 19.21 -3.47 -6.73
N GLU A 120 20.05 -2.95 -5.84
CA GLU A 120 20.39 -1.54 -5.72
C GLU A 120 21.91 -1.34 -5.57
N ALA A 121 22.43 -0.32 -6.24
CA ALA A 121 23.77 0.22 -6.00
C ALA A 121 23.61 1.61 -5.35
N LYS A 122 24.12 1.77 -4.13
CA LYS A 122 23.98 2.98 -3.31
C LYS A 122 25.27 3.81 -3.30
N ASN A 123 25.11 5.09 -2.96
CA ASN A 123 26.21 6.05 -2.76
C ASN A 123 27.10 6.21 -4.00
N LEU A 124 26.50 6.19 -5.19
CA LEU A 124 27.22 6.28 -6.45
C LEU A 124 27.79 7.69 -6.64
N PRO A 125 29.13 7.86 -6.78
CA PRO A 125 29.74 9.20 -6.92
C PRO A 125 29.24 9.96 -8.15
N PHE A 126 29.05 9.28 -9.28
CA PHE A 126 28.57 9.88 -10.52
C PHE A 126 27.07 10.27 -10.48
N LEU A 127 26.32 9.83 -9.45
CA LEU A 127 24.96 10.27 -9.14
C LEU A 127 24.92 11.21 -7.93
N ASN A 128 26.03 11.87 -7.63
CA ASN A 128 26.15 12.77 -6.48
C ASN A 128 25.69 12.12 -5.16
N GLY A 129 26.07 10.87 -4.94
CA GLY A 129 25.71 10.07 -3.76
C GLY A 129 24.31 9.43 -3.84
N GLY A 130 23.65 9.53 -4.96
CA GLY A 130 22.40 8.83 -5.22
C GLY A 130 22.57 7.34 -5.45
N SER A 131 21.48 6.64 -5.71
CA SER A 131 21.45 5.21 -6.00
C SER A 131 20.85 4.88 -7.36
N ALA A 132 21.19 3.70 -7.88
CA ALA A 132 20.56 3.10 -9.06
C ALA A 132 20.00 1.73 -8.70
N TRP A 133 18.83 1.39 -9.23
CA TRP A 133 18.16 0.14 -8.93
C TRP A 133 17.53 -0.49 -10.17
N ILE A 134 17.38 -1.81 -10.15
CA ILE A 134 16.72 -2.59 -11.20
C ILE A 134 15.96 -3.74 -10.55
N GLY A 135 14.72 -3.98 -10.99
CA GLY A 135 13.91 -5.10 -10.58
C GLY A 135 12.46 -4.73 -10.29
N LYS A 136 11.76 -5.61 -9.61
CA LYS A 136 10.37 -5.40 -9.18
C LYS A 136 10.37 -4.88 -7.75
N ARG A 137 9.82 -3.67 -7.53
CA ARG A 137 9.81 -3.07 -6.19
C ARG A 137 8.57 -2.23 -5.91
N TYR A 138 8.35 -1.96 -4.63
CA TYR A 138 7.53 -0.86 -4.16
C TYR A 138 8.37 0.43 -4.23
N TYR A 139 7.98 1.37 -5.07
CA TYR A 139 8.78 2.56 -5.32
C TYR A 139 8.14 3.80 -4.74
N GLN A 140 8.82 4.43 -3.77
CA GLN A 140 8.47 5.72 -3.15
C GLN A 140 6.96 5.87 -2.91
N ARG A 141 6.36 4.88 -2.23
CA ARG A 141 4.92 4.84 -1.97
C ARG A 141 4.54 5.80 -0.85
N HIS A 142 3.45 6.53 -1.06
CA HIS A 142 2.76 7.31 -0.04
C HIS A 142 1.38 6.73 0.21
N ASP A 143 1.02 6.56 1.47
CA ASP A 143 -0.24 5.94 1.86
C ASP A 143 -0.91 6.63 3.05
N VAL A 144 -2.17 6.29 3.26
CA VAL A 144 -2.94 6.58 4.48
C VAL A 144 -3.20 5.28 5.20
N HIS A 145 -2.53 5.08 6.31
CA HIS A 145 -2.62 3.83 7.07
C HIS A 145 -4.05 3.45 7.48
N ILE A 146 -4.87 4.41 7.96
CA ILE A 146 -6.23 4.09 8.46
C ILE A 146 -7.21 3.69 7.34
N THR A 147 -6.86 3.92 6.08
CA THR A 147 -7.67 3.51 4.91
C THR A 147 -6.97 2.51 4.01
N ASP A 148 -5.70 2.17 4.29
CA ASP A 148 -4.83 1.35 3.45
C ASP A 148 -4.82 1.82 1.98
N PHE A 149 -4.82 3.15 1.80
CA PHE A 149 -4.86 3.78 0.48
C PHE A 149 -3.51 4.35 0.08
N PHE A 150 -2.87 3.69 -0.87
CA PHE A 150 -1.60 4.13 -1.47
C PHE A 150 -1.89 5.13 -2.59
N TYR A 151 -2.02 6.40 -2.22
CA TYR A 151 -2.45 7.47 -3.13
C TYR A 151 -1.35 7.92 -4.11
N TRP A 152 -0.08 7.70 -3.80
CA TRP A 152 1.04 7.91 -4.69
C TRP A 152 1.92 6.67 -4.68
N ASN A 153 1.77 5.83 -5.68
CA ASN A 153 2.36 4.49 -5.68
C ASN A 153 2.73 4.06 -7.11
N ASN A 154 4.03 4.02 -7.39
CA ASN A 154 4.58 3.42 -8.59
C ASN A 154 5.30 2.13 -8.20
N SER A 155 4.62 1.00 -8.28
CA SER A 155 5.15 -0.30 -7.91
C SER A 155 5.12 -1.24 -9.10
N GLY A 156 6.16 -2.05 -9.23
CA GLY A 156 6.24 -3.04 -10.31
C GLY A 156 7.66 -3.25 -10.82
N PRO A 157 7.80 -4.00 -11.92
CA PRO A 157 9.08 -4.19 -12.59
C PRO A 157 9.54 -2.89 -13.27
N GLY A 158 10.79 -2.50 -13.01
CA GLY A 158 11.34 -1.24 -13.48
C GLY A 158 12.82 -1.08 -13.21
N ALA A 159 13.31 0.12 -13.47
CA ALA A 159 14.66 0.57 -13.13
C ALA A 159 14.60 2.08 -12.84
N GLY A 160 15.58 2.56 -12.07
CA GLY A 160 15.62 3.99 -11.77
C GLY A 160 16.90 4.43 -11.08
N ILE A 161 16.99 5.74 -10.96
CA ILE A 161 17.99 6.44 -10.17
C ILE A 161 17.26 7.31 -9.16
N GLU A 162 17.75 7.36 -7.93
CA GLU A 162 17.05 8.08 -6.86
C GLU A 162 18.01 8.73 -5.87
N LYS A 163 17.45 9.67 -5.09
CA LYS A 163 18.17 10.41 -4.04
C LYS A 163 19.39 11.19 -4.56
N ILE A 164 19.37 11.60 -5.83
CA ILE A 164 20.42 12.40 -6.45
C ILE A 164 20.38 13.79 -5.82
N LYS A 165 21.44 14.23 -5.17
CA LYS A 165 21.53 15.57 -4.58
C LYS A 165 21.53 16.63 -5.70
N LEU A 166 20.55 17.50 -5.70
CA LEU A 166 20.40 18.59 -6.67
C LEU A 166 20.91 19.94 -6.14
N GLY A 167 21.03 20.07 -4.82
CA GLY A 167 21.51 21.26 -4.12
C GLY A 167 20.86 21.36 -2.74
N GLY A 168 21.63 21.72 -1.70
CA GLY A 168 21.18 21.65 -0.30
C GLY A 168 20.66 20.25 0.06
N GLU A 169 19.49 20.18 0.63
CA GLU A 169 18.80 18.91 0.96
C GLU A 169 17.94 18.36 -0.18
N VAL A 170 17.72 19.17 -1.24
CA VAL A 170 16.84 18.80 -2.35
C VAL A 170 17.41 17.61 -3.11
N LYS A 171 16.57 16.61 -3.36
CA LYS A 171 16.91 15.40 -4.10
C LYS A 171 16.00 15.18 -5.29
N GLY A 172 16.57 14.58 -6.33
CA GLY A 172 15.85 14.14 -7.51
C GLY A 172 15.83 12.62 -7.63
N SER A 173 14.77 12.12 -8.25
CA SER A 173 14.61 10.71 -8.59
C SER A 173 13.95 10.56 -9.94
N PHE A 174 14.34 9.53 -10.70
CA PHE A 174 13.73 9.19 -11.97
C PHE A 174 13.62 7.68 -12.09
N ALA A 175 12.47 7.19 -12.55
CA ALA A 175 12.25 5.77 -12.74
C ALA A 175 11.43 5.48 -14.01
N ILE A 176 11.62 4.29 -14.55
CA ILE A 176 10.84 3.71 -15.64
C ILE A 176 10.27 2.37 -15.18
N PHE A 177 8.98 2.16 -15.45
CA PHE A 177 8.27 0.92 -15.13
C PHE A 177 7.62 0.36 -16.38
N ARG A 178 7.47 -0.96 -16.41
CA ARG A 178 6.73 -1.65 -17.46
C ARG A 178 5.55 -2.40 -16.85
N ALA A 179 4.34 -1.91 -17.07
CA ALA A 179 3.14 -2.67 -16.80
C ALA A 179 2.85 -3.57 -18.00
N ASN A 180 3.15 -4.84 -17.84
CA ASN A 180 2.66 -5.88 -18.75
C ASN A 180 1.45 -6.48 -18.05
N GLY A 181 0.24 -6.31 -18.58
CA GLY A 181 -0.99 -6.87 -18.02
C GLY A 181 -0.85 -8.36 -17.70
N ASN A 182 -1.80 -8.92 -16.99
CA ASN A 182 -1.72 -10.29 -16.47
C ASN A 182 -1.06 -11.23 -17.46
N ASN A 183 0.20 -11.58 -17.16
CA ASN A 183 1.04 -12.51 -17.90
C ASN A 183 0.50 -13.96 -17.83
N SER A 184 -0.74 -14.15 -18.18
CA SER A 184 -1.18 -15.42 -18.67
C SER A 184 -0.54 -15.57 -20.06
N ALA A 185 0.33 -16.54 -20.23
CA ALA A 185 0.94 -16.87 -21.52
C ALA A 185 -0.11 -17.09 -22.64
N ASN A 186 -1.37 -17.14 -22.27
CA ASN A 186 -2.54 -17.35 -23.11
C ASN A 186 -3.43 -16.11 -23.27
N ASN A 187 -3.04 -14.93 -22.73
CA ASN A 187 -3.81 -13.70 -22.95
C ASN A 187 -3.16 -12.90 -24.08
N PRO A 188 -3.73 -12.89 -25.31
CA PRO A 188 -3.21 -12.10 -26.43
C PRO A 188 -3.29 -10.58 -26.19
N ASN A 189 -3.99 -10.14 -25.15
CA ASN A 189 -4.18 -8.74 -24.76
C ASN A 189 -3.21 -8.33 -23.63
N ASN A 190 -1.94 -8.73 -23.73
CA ASN A 190 -0.90 -8.24 -22.81
C ASN A 190 -0.81 -6.72 -22.88
N ASN A 191 -1.39 -6.07 -21.89
CA ASN A 191 -1.28 -4.62 -21.71
C ASN A 191 0.20 -4.22 -21.67
N ALA A 192 0.59 -3.31 -22.51
CA ALA A 192 1.99 -2.92 -22.67
C ALA A 192 2.16 -1.42 -22.52
N THR A 193 2.02 -0.94 -21.29
CA THR A 193 2.20 0.47 -20.92
C THR A 193 3.55 0.68 -20.25
N THR A 194 4.30 1.66 -20.75
CA THR A 194 5.52 2.14 -20.10
C THR A 194 5.17 3.38 -19.28
N MET A 195 5.62 3.43 -18.04
CA MET A 195 5.43 4.54 -17.12
C MET A 195 6.79 5.16 -16.81
N PHE A 196 6.88 6.47 -16.90
CA PHE A 196 8.03 7.27 -16.50
C PHE A 196 7.61 8.11 -15.28
N ASP A 197 8.44 8.13 -14.24
CA ASP A 197 8.22 8.89 -13.02
C ASP A 197 9.44 9.76 -12.75
N GLY A 198 9.24 11.05 -12.58
CA GLY A 198 10.28 11.99 -12.16
C GLY A 198 9.80 12.72 -10.91
N ARG A 199 10.62 12.75 -9.85
CA ARG A 199 10.31 13.44 -8.59
C ARG A 199 11.43 14.34 -8.13
N VAL A 200 11.03 15.42 -7.49
CA VAL A 200 11.90 16.29 -6.69
C VAL A 200 11.31 16.32 -5.28
N HIS A 201 12.10 15.96 -4.29
CA HIS A 201 11.66 15.84 -2.90
C HIS A 201 12.67 16.47 -1.94
N ASP A 202 12.32 16.49 -0.65
CA ASP A 202 13.09 17.17 0.41
C ASP A 202 13.28 18.68 0.14
N ILE A 203 12.29 19.33 -0.53
CA ILE A 203 12.28 20.77 -0.75
C ILE A 203 11.88 21.43 0.57
N ASN A 204 12.88 21.87 1.34
CA ASN A 204 12.67 22.46 2.66
C ASN A 204 12.13 23.89 2.56
N LEU A 205 10.99 24.17 3.20
CA LEU A 205 10.34 25.47 3.30
C LEU A 205 10.56 26.14 4.67
N GLY A 206 11.55 25.67 5.44
CA GLY A 206 11.79 26.12 6.80
C GLY A 206 10.65 25.73 7.73
N GLY A 207 10.19 26.66 8.58
CA GLY A 207 9.06 26.43 9.50
C GLY A 207 7.72 26.09 8.81
N ALA A 208 7.62 26.26 7.49
CA ALA A 208 6.46 25.86 6.71
C ALA A 208 6.50 24.40 6.20
N GLY A 209 7.47 23.60 6.66
CA GLY A 209 7.56 22.18 6.33
C GLY A 209 8.36 21.89 5.07
N SER A 210 7.95 20.88 4.29
CA SER A 210 8.63 20.44 3.08
C SER A 210 7.66 20.12 1.94
N LEU A 211 8.16 20.15 0.71
CA LEU A 211 7.42 19.76 -0.48
C LEU A 211 8.09 18.59 -1.21
N GLU A 212 7.26 17.75 -1.79
CA GLU A 212 7.60 16.81 -2.85
C GLU A 212 6.73 17.09 -4.08
N ALA A 213 7.32 17.08 -5.27
CA ALA A 213 6.62 17.27 -6.53
C ALA A 213 7.02 16.16 -7.51
N GLY A 214 6.07 15.69 -8.31
CA GLY A 214 6.30 14.63 -9.28
C GLY A 214 5.55 14.84 -10.59
N LEU A 215 6.18 14.36 -11.65
CA LEU A 215 5.63 14.29 -13.00
C LEU A 215 5.67 12.82 -13.44
N GLN A 216 4.52 12.29 -13.83
CA GLN A 216 4.41 10.96 -14.43
C GLN A 216 3.95 11.07 -15.87
N TYR A 217 4.53 10.24 -16.74
CA TYR A 217 4.06 10.04 -18.11
C TYR A 217 3.87 8.55 -18.37
N ASN A 218 2.67 8.19 -18.83
CA ASN A 218 2.35 6.82 -19.23
C ASN A 218 2.09 6.78 -20.74
N THR A 219 2.68 5.80 -21.43
CA THR A 219 2.35 5.56 -22.84
C THR A 219 0.93 4.98 -22.95
N ALA A 220 0.31 5.14 -24.10
CA ALA A 220 -0.86 4.34 -24.45
C ALA A 220 -0.50 2.85 -24.46
N ASP A 221 -1.49 2.01 -24.18
CA ASP A 221 -1.32 0.56 -24.35
C ASP A 221 -1.26 0.20 -25.84
N THR A 222 -0.17 -0.41 -26.26
CA THR A 222 0.05 -0.75 -27.66
C THR A 222 -0.81 -1.94 -28.15
N LYS A 223 -1.48 -2.64 -27.25
CA LYS A 223 -2.31 -3.82 -27.54
C LYS A 223 -3.81 -3.57 -27.46
N LEU A 224 -4.21 -2.48 -26.79
CA LEU A 224 -5.61 -2.12 -26.64
C LEU A 224 -5.94 -0.90 -27.52
N PRO A 225 -6.86 -1.04 -28.48
CA PRO A 225 -7.29 0.10 -29.29
C PRO A 225 -7.98 1.16 -28.43
N ASN A 226 -7.87 2.41 -28.88
CA ASN A 226 -8.49 3.57 -28.23
C ASN A 226 -7.99 3.91 -26.82
N THR A 227 -6.84 3.38 -26.40
CA THR A 227 -6.14 3.87 -25.20
C THR A 227 -5.33 5.13 -25.54
N LYS A 228 -5.14 5.99 -24.54
CA LYS A 228 -4.45 7.28 -24.67
C LYS A 228 -3.24 7.32 -23.75
N SER A 229 -2.12 7.82 -24.25
CA SER A 229 -1.02 8.28 -23.38
C SER A 229 -1.52 9.34 -22.43
N GLY A 230 -0.86 9.49 -21.29
CA GLY A 230 -1.29 10.48 -20.31
C GLY A 230 -0.16 10.97 -19.43
N THR A 231 -0.42 12.08 -18.77
CA THR A 231 0.47 12.68 -17.79
C THR A 231 -0.26 12.89 -16.47
N ALA A 232 0.50 12.80 -15.36
CA ALA A 232 0.00 13.23 -14.06
C ALA A 232 1.04 14.14 -13.39
N VAL A 233 0.55 15.18 -12.73
CA VAL A 233 1.33 16.06 -11.86
C VAL A 233 0.82 15.89 -10.45
N SER A 234 1.73 15.72 -9.51
CA SER A 234 1.43 15.51 -8.10
C SER A 234 2.31 16.39 -7.23
N VAL A 235 1.74 16.92 -6.16
CA VAL A 235 2.46 17.69 -5.14
C VAL A 235 1.98 17.24 -3.77
N GLU A 236 2.92 16.99 -2.86
CA GLU A 236 2.67 16.75 -1.45
C GLU A 236 3.39 17.81 -0.61
N TRP A 237 2.65 18.45 0.27
CA TRP A 237 3.18 19.32 1.31
C TRP A 237 3.09 18.61 2.66
N SER A 238 4.22 18.54 3.38
CA SER A 238 4.33 17.91 4.68
C SER A 238 4.73 18.93 5.74
N LEU A 239 3.95 19.02 6.82
CA LEU A 239 4.19 19.95 7.93
C LEU A 239 4.27 19.17 9.24
N PRO A 240 5.41 19.19 9.96
CA PRO A 240 5.48 18.70 11.34
C PRO A 240 4.56 19.51 12.25
N VAL A 241 3.61 18.85 12.89
CA VAL A 241 2.60 19.48 13.76
C VAL A 241 2.05 18.48 14.78
N LEU A 242 1.72 18.96 15.99
CA LEU A 242 1.09 18.16 17.06
C LEU A 242 1.86 16.88 17.43
N GLY A 243 3.21 16.91 17.37
CA GLY A 243 4.04 15.73 17.61
C GLY A 243 3.97 14.65 16.54
N GLY A 244 3.42 14.99 15.39
CA GLY A 244 3.28 14.14 14.22
C GLY A 244 3.48 14.92 12.93
N VAL A 245 2.68 14.61 11.89
CA VAL A 245 2.78 15.26 10.59
C VAL A 245 1.41 15.46 9.95
N ASN A 246 1.20 16.63 9.36
CA ASN A 246 0.12 16.86 8.41
C ASN A 246 0.67 16.74 6.98
N LYS A 247 -0.06 16.08 6.10
CA LYS A 247 0.28 15.91 4.69
C LYS A 247 -0.91 16.31 3.83
N LEU A 248 -0.71 17.31 2.97
CA LEU A 248 -1.67 17.70 1.95
C LEU A 248 -1.16 17.28 0.59
N PHE A 249 -1.88 16.39 -0.07
CA PHE A 249 -1.57 15.87 -1.40
C PHE A 249 -2.58 16.35 -2.42
N VAL A 250 -2.09 16.81 -3.58
CA VAL A 250 -2.91 17.20 -4.73
C VAL A 250 -2.34 16.56 -5.98
N THR A 251 -3.22 16.04 -6.83
CA THR A 251 -2.82 15.44 -8.11
C THR A 251 -3.82 15.75 -9.21
N LYS A 252 -3.32 15.80 -10.45
CA LYS A 252 -4.14 15.88 -11.67
C LYS A 252 -3.53 15.00 -12.74
N GLY A 253 -4.35 14.12 -13.33
CA GLY A 253 -3.91 13.17 -14.35
C GLY A 253 -4.80 13.15 -15.57
N THR A 254 -4.26 12.67 -16.68
CA THR A 254 -4.93 12.49 -17.97
C THR A 254 -4.56 11.16 -18.59
N GLY A 255 -5.31 10.70 -19.57
CA GLY A 255 -5.00 9.48 -20.32
C GLY A 255 -4.80 8.27 -19.41
N SER A 256 -3.81 7.46 -19.71
CA SER A 256 -3.44 6.28 -18.91
C SER A 256 -2.84 6.64 -17.54
N ALA A 257 -2.49 7.90 -17.28
CA ALA A 257 -2.01 8.40 -15.99
C ALA A 257 -3.12 9.00 -15.10
N ASN A 258 -4.39 8.76 -15.41
CA ASN A 258 -5.51 9.27 -14.60
C ASN A 258 -5.96 8.33 -13.47
N ALA A 259 -5.20 7.30 -13.15
CA ALA A 259 -5.52 6.40 -12.03
C ALA A 259 -5.28 7.09 -10.68
N PRO A 260 -6.09 6.81 -9.64
CA PRO A 260 -5.95 7.50 -8.35
C PRO A 260 -4.62 7.22 -7.65
N ASN A 261 -4.11 6.01 -7.75
CA ASN A 261 -2.84 5.62 -7.12
C ASN A 261 -1.63 5.78 -8.05
N LEU A 262 -1.77 6.45 -9.17
CA LEU A 262 -0.74 6.80 -10.16
C LEU A 262 0.19 5.65 -10.62
N GLY A 263 0.36 4.61 -9.82
CA GLY A 263 1.21 3.45 -10.10
C GLY A 263 0.59 2.40 -11.02
N ASN A 264 -0.72 2.46 -11.23
CA ASN A 264 -1.44 1.58 -12.13
C ASN A 264 -1.94 2.37 -13.35
N PRO A 265 -1.46 2.06 -14.56
CA PRO A 265 -1.95 2.73 -15.75
C PRO A 265 -3.44 2.41 -15.96
N ASN A 266 -4.23 3.45 -16.26
CA ASN A 266 -5.62 3.24 -16.68
C ASN A 266 -5.65 2.88 -18.16
N ASN A 267 -5.83 1.62 -18.47
CA ASN A 267 -5.93 1.11 -19.83
C ASN A 267 -7.37 0.81 -20.26
N THR A 268 -8.37 1.33 -19.56
CA THR A 268 -9.77 1.16 -19.91
C THR A 268 -10.23 2.25 -20.88
N PRO A 269 -10.51 1.92 -22.16
CA PRO A 269 -11.00 2.90 -23.13
C PRO A 269 -12.27 3.60 -22.64
N GLY A 270 -12.42 4.88 -22.96
CA GLY A 270 -13.58 5.69 -22.55
C GLY A 270 -13.55 6.21 -21.11
N THR A 271 -12.59 5.80 -20.28
CA THR A 271 -12.46 6.28 -18.89
C THR A 271 -11.24 7.17 -18.65
N GLN A 272 -10.51 7.52 -19.73
CA GLN A 272 -9.20 8.18 -19.69
C GLN A 272 -9.28 9.71 -19.87
N ASP A 273 -10.43 10.34 -19.62
CA ASP A 273 -10.66 11.75 -19.89
C ASP A 273 -10.00 12.72 -18.91
N GLY A 274 -9.48 12.19 -17.83
CA GLY A 274 -8.78 12.96 -16.81
C GLY A 274 -9.33 12.75 -15.41
N SER A 275 -8.50 13.07 -14.44
CA SER A 275 -8.84 13.01 -13.02
C SER A 275 -8.15 14.13 -12.26
N TRP A 276 -8.64 14.39 -11.07
CA TRP A 276 -7.93 15.15 -10.05
C TRP A 276 -8.29 14.61 -8.67
N GLY A 277 -7.38 14.80 -7.73
CA GLY A 277 -7.58 14.39 -6.35
C GLY A 277 -6.94 15.35 -5.38
N ILE A 278 -7.55 15.49 -4.22
CA ILE A 278 -7.00 16.20 -3.06
C ILE A 278 -7.22 15.34 -1.83
N GLN A 279 -6.21 15.26 -0.98
CA GLN A 279 -6.28 14.53 0.27
C GLN A 279 -5.45 15.25 1.32
N ASP A 280 -6.00 15.37 2.52
CA ASP A 280 -5.31 15.83 3.71
C ASP A 280 -5.27 14.71 4.75
N THR A 281 -4.11 14.49 5.35
CA THR A 281 -3.89 13.48 6.38
C THR A 281 -3.15 14.10 7.55
N LEU A 282 -3.71 14.02 8.74
CA LEU A 282 -3.08 14.48 9.97
C LEU A 282 -2.81 13.28 10.88
N GLN A 283 -1.55 13.02 11.19
CA GLN A 283 -1.13 12.12 12.26
C GLN A 283 -0.66 12.96 13.43
N TRP A 284 -1.06 12.60 14.65
CA TRP A 284 -0.69 13.34 15.86
C TRP A 284 -0.25 12.42 17.01
N GLN A 285 0.57 12.98 17.89
CA GLN A 285 0.98 12.43 19.17
C GLN A 285 1.10 13.59 20.17
N VAL A 286 -0.03 14.11 20.63
CA VAL A 286 -0.07 15.34 21.46
C VAL A 286 0.38 15.12 22.89
N SER A 287 0.42 13.87 23.35
CA SER A 287 0.97 13.46 24.65
C SER A 287 1.33 11.97 24.62
N PRO A 288 2.03 11.44 25.62
CA PRO A 288 2.25 10.00 25.73
C PRO A 288 0.95 9.18 25.76
N ASN A 289 -0.16 9.79 26.16
CA ASN A 289 -1.44 9.11 26.29
C ASN A 289 -2.39 9.32 25.11
N ILE A 290 -2.15 10.29 24.22
CA ILE A 290 -3.08 10.67 23.16
C ILE A 290 -2.37 10.72 21.82
N SER A 291 -2.77 9.85 20.92
CA SER A 291 -2.31 9.82 19.52
C SER A 291 -3.48 9.60 18.57
N GLY A 292 -3.22 9.63 17.27
CA GLY A 292 -4.23 9.29 16.30
C GLY A 292 -3.87 9.69 14.87
N MET A 293 -4.81 9.43 13.97
CA MET A 293 -4.74 9.83 12.58
C MET A 293 -6.12 10.24 12.08
N ALA A 294 -6.18 11.28 11.27
CA ALA A 294 -7.38 11.68 10.54
C ALA A 294 -7.06 11.84 9.06
N VAL A 295 -8.08 11.68 8.22
CA VAL A 295 -7.97 11.87 6.79
C VAL A 295 -9.26 12.45 6.24
N ALA A 296 -9.14 13.32 5.24
CA ALA A 296 -10.22 13.74 4.36
C ALA A 296 -9.71 13.76 2.92
N GLY A 297 -10.55 13.31 1.98
CA GLY A 297 -10.14 13.27 0.58
C GLY A 297 -11.30 13.35 -0.39
N HIS A 298 -10.97 13.84 -1.59
CA HIS A 298 -11.88 13.89 -2.72
C HIS A 298 -11.14 13.56 -4.01
N TRP A 299 -11.70 12.66 -4.80
CA TRP A 299 -11.20 12.23 -6.09
C TRP A 299 -12.31 12.33 -7.13
N SER A 300 -12.00 12.88 -8.28
CA SER A 300 -12.94 13.04 -9.38
C SER A 300 -12.33 12.51 -10.68
N PHE A 301 -13.01 11.56 -11.27
CA PHE A 301 -12.68 10.96 -12.58
C PHE A 301 -13.72 11.43 -13.58
N LYS A 302 -13.28 12.26 -14.53
CA LYS A 302 -14.18 12.87 -15.52
C LYS A 302 -14.93 11.77 -16.29
N ASN A 303 -16.22 11.97 -16.47
CA ASN A 303 -17.13 11.05 -17.17
C ASN A 303 -17.20 9.63 -16.57
N ASN A 304 -16.81 9.44 -15.31
CA ASN A 304 -16.81 8.15 -14.67
C ASN A 304 -17.44 8.23 -13.27
N TYR A 305 -16.66 8.54 -12.22
CA TYR A 305 -17.18 8.62 -10.85
C TYR A 305 -16.42 9.64 -10.01
N LYS A 306 -16.99 9.95 -8.84
CA LYS A 306 -16.37 10.74 -7.77
C LYS A 306 -16.37 9.94 -6.49
N TRP A 307 -15.29 10.04 -5.72
CA TRP A 307 -15.17 9.44 -4.41
C TRP A 307 -14.76 10.50 -3.39
N SER A 308 -15.48 10.58 -2.27
CA SER A 308 -15.14 11.44 -1.14
C SER A 308 -15.17 10.64 0.13
N TYR A 309 -14.27 10.95 1.06
CA TYR A 309 -14.18 10.28 2.33
C TYR A 309 -13.63 11.21 3.41
N ILE A 310 -14.03 10.93 4.65
CA ILE A 310 -13.51 11.59 5.85
C ILE A 310 -13.57 10.61 6.99
N GLY A 311 -12.57 10.62 7.86
CA GLY A 311 -12.58 9.82 9.07
C GLY A 311 -11.37 10.05 9.95
N ALA A 312 -11.45 9.47 11.15
CA ALA A 312 -10.39 9.59 12.13
C ALA A 312 -10.30 8.33 13.01
N ARG A 313 -9.09 8.08 13.50
CA ARG A 313 -8.77 7.06 14.52
C ARG A 313 -8.04 7.73 15.69
N PRO A 314 -8.75 8.32 16.67
CA PRO A 314 -8.16 8.67 17.95
C PRO A 314 -7.79 7.42 18.76
N VAL A 315 -6.71 7.53 19.51
CA VAL A 315 -6.16 6.48 20.36
C VAL A 315 -5.84 7.04 21.73
N TYR A 316 -6.31 6.37 22.78
CA TYR A 316 -5.95 6.68 24.16
C TYR A 316 -5.12 5.54 24.76
N HIS A 317 -3.91 5.84 25.21
CA HIS A 317 -2.97 4.90 25.83
C HIS A 317 -3.10 4.96 27.35
N PHE A 318 -3.71 3.94 27.96
CA PHE A 318 -3.83 3.81 29.41
C PHE A 318 -2.48 3.47 30.06
N SER A 319 -1.70 2.62 29.37
CA SER A 319 -0.38 2.18 29.78
C SER A 319 0.50 1.89 28.57
N ASP A 320 1.71 1.39 28.78
CA ASP A 320 2.60 0.92 27.70
C ASP A 320 2.10 -0.36 27.03
N TYR A 321 1.14 -1.06 27.66
CA TYR A 321 0.66 -2.36 27.19
C TYR A 321 -0.83 -2.38 26.85
N PHE A 322 -1.56 -1.29 27.11
CA PHE A 322 -3.00 -1.23 26.83
C PHE A 322 -3.44 0.13 26.32
N LYS A 323 -4.17 0.11 25.20
CA LYS A 323 -4.79 1.28 24.58
C LYS A 323 -6.21 1.00 24.13
N LEU A 324 -6.99 2.06 23.98
CA LEU A 324 -8.29 2.04 23.33
C LEU A 324 -8.21 2.80 22.02
N GLN A 325 -8.61 2.16 20.94
CA GLN A 325 -8.73 2.77 19.64
C GLN A 325 -10.21 2.93 19.29
N ALA A 326 -10.60 4.08 18.78
CA ALA A 326 -11.90 4.29 18.13
C ALA A 326 -11.65 4.76 16.70
N GLU A 327 -12.43 4.27 15.75
CA GLU A 327 -12.33 4.70 14.36
C GLU A 327 -13.72 5.03 13.81
N ALA A 328 -13.88 6.20 13.23
CA ALA A 328 -15.09 6.58 12.53
C ALA A 328 -14.75 7.04 11.10
N GLY A 329 -15.57 6.63 10.14
CA GLY A 329 -15.35 7.00 8.75
C GLY A 329 -16.62 7.04 7.92
N LEU A 330 -16.63 7.96 6.96
CA LEU A 330 -17.68 8.15 5.98
C LEU A 330 -17.07 8.03 4.59
N ASN A 331 -17.71 7.23 3.73
CA ASN A 331 -17.40 7.12 2.31
C ASN A 331 -18.61 7.46 1.48
N ARG A 332 -18.39 8.15 0.36
CA ARG A 332 -19.40 8.46 -0.64
C ARG A 332 -18.82 8.27 -2.03
N VAL A 333 -19.44 7.43 -2.83
CA VAL A 333 -19.13 7.23 -4.24
C VAL A 333 -20.34 7.63 -5.08
N THR A 334 -20.10 8.42 -6.12
CA THR A 334 -21.15 8.87 -7.06
C THR A 334 -20.68 8.57 -8.47
N ALA A 335 -21.23 7.56 -9.11
CA ALA A 335 -21.00 7.31 -10.52
C ALA A 335 -21.82 8.29 -11.38
N GLN A 336 -21.38 8.48 -12.63
CA GLN A 336 -22.04 9.40 -13.56
C GLN A 336 -23.52 9.08 -13.71
N ASN A 337 -24.37 10.08 -13.60
CA ASN A 337 -25.83 9.97 -13.71
C ASN A 337 -26.49 8.99 -12.73
N GLN A 338 -25.85 8.71 -11.59
CA GLN A 338 -26.38 7.83 -10.57
C GLN A 338 -26.48 8.52 -9.20
N ALA A 339 -27.41 8.03 -8.38
CA ALA A 339 -27.47 8.43 -6.98
C ALA A 339 -26.20 8.01 -6.23
N ALA A 340 -25.82 8.79 -5.22
CA ALA A 340 -24.64 8.49 -4.43
C ALA A 340 -24.82 7.25 -3.55
N ALA A 341 -23.88 6.35 -3.60
CA ALA A 341 -23.71 5.30 -2.61
C ALA A 341 -22.95 5.85 -1.39
N LYS A 342 -23.36 5.45 -0.20
CA LYS A 342 -22.83 5.96 1.07
C LYS A 342 -22.60 4.81 2.05
N LEU A 343 -21.49 4.86 2.75
CA LEU A 343 -21.15 3.97 3.84
C LEU A 343 -20.61 4.79 5.02
N ALA A 344 -21.21 4.64 6.19
CA ALA A 344 -20.71 5.12 7.45
C ALA A 344 -20.26 3.92 8.29
N LYS A 345 -19.12 4.03 8.95
CA LYS A 345 -18.57 2.97 9.80
C LYS A 345 -18.02 3.54 11.10
N PHE A 346 -18.23 2.80 12.17
CA PHE A 346 -17.65 3.05 13.48
C PHE A 346 -17.07 1.76 14.05
N THR A 347 -15.86 1.84 14.58
CA THR A 347 -15.20 0.70 15.22
C THR A 347 -14.62 1.14 16.56
N ILE A 348 -14.74 0.29 17.57
CA ILE A 348 -14.05 0.42 18.85
C ILE A 348 -13.19 -0.83 19.06
N ALA A 349 -11.94 -0.63 19.55
CA ALA A 349 -10.98 -1.71 19.71
C ALA A 349 -10.10 -1.51 20.96
N PRO A 350 -10.45 -2.12 22.10
CA PRO A 350 -9.49 -2.34 23.18
C PRO A 350 -8.35 -3.22 22.69
N THR A 351 -7.11 -2.80 22.98
CA THR A 351 -5.93 -3.34 22.31
C THR A 351 -4.78 -3.53 23.29
N LEU A 352 -4.21 -4.72 23.33
CA LEU A 352 -2.88 -4.96 23.91
C LEU A 352 -1.82 -4.56 22.88
N VAL A 353 -0.78 -3.87 23.32
CA VAL A 353 0.24 -3.28 22.44
C VAL A 353 1.61 -3.29 23.12
N ALA A 354 2.67 -3.32 22.36
CA ALA A 354 4.04 -3.16 22.87
C ALA A 354 4.49 -1.70 22.71
N GLY A 355 4.27 -0.89 23.75
CA GLY A 355 4.67 0.51 23.82
C GLY A 355 3.57 1.51 23.47
N ARG A 356 3.86 2.81 23.70
CA ARG A 356 2.96 3.93 23.41
C ARG A 356 3.20 4.47 22.01
N GLY A 357 2.18 5.06 21.45
CA GLY A 357 2.22 5.71 20.14
C GLY A 357 1.27 5.05 19.11
N PHE A 358 0.92 5.85 18.12
CA PHE A 358 0.02 5.39 17.04
C PHE A 358 0.61 4.20 16.27
N TRP A 359 1.92 4.19 16.07
CA TRP A 359 2.63 3.18 15.28
C TRP A 359 3.16 1.99 16.10
N ALA A 360 3.00 1.99 17.43
CA ALA A 360 3.48 0.89 18.27
C ALA A 360 2.82 -0.45 17.89
N ARG A 361 3.65 -1.47 17.71
CA ARG A 361 3.27 -2.86 17.37
C ARG A 361 4.15 -3.84 18.16
N PRO A 362 3.75 -5.13 18.33
CA PRO A 362 2.51 -5.73 17.84
C PRO A 362 1.27 -5.21 18.56
N GLU A 363 0.11 -5.36 17.92
CA GLU A 363 -1.20 -5.13 18.49
C GLU A 363 -2.00 -6.44 18.51
N LEU A 364 -2.62 -6.76 19.66
CA LEU A 364 -3.66 -7.79 19.78
C LEU A 364 -4.93 -7.08 20.20
N ARG A 365 -5.95 -7.07 19.36
CA ARG A 365 -7.16 -6.29 19.60
C ARG A 365 -8.42 -7.14 19.54
N PHE A 366 -9.33 -6.90 20.46
CA PHE A 366 -10.74 -7.18 20.24
C PHE A 366 -11.31 -5.99 19.46
N PHE A 367 -12.24 -6.22 18.53
CA PHE A 367 -12.91 -5.15 17.83
C PHE A 367 -14.41 -5.39 17.74
N TYR A 368 -15.17 -4.30 17.74
CA TYR A 368 -16.56 -4.25 17.36
C TYR A 368 -16.74 -3.14 16.33
N THR A 369 -17.24 -3.52 15.16
CA THR A 369 -17.49 -2.61 14.02
C THR A 369 -18.97 -2.57 13.73
N TYR A 370 -19.54 -1.37 13.68
CA TYR A 370 -20.88 -1.11 13.18
C TYR A 370 -20.80 -0.34 11.86
N ALA A 371 -21.59 -0.75 10.87
CA ALA A 371 -21.67 -0.12 9.57
C ALA A 371 -23.12 0.19 9.18
N LYS A 372 -23.31 1.35 8.52
CA LYS A 372 -24.59 1.78 7.98
C LYS A 372 -24.40 2.26 6.55
N TRP A 373 -25.30 1.83 5.66
CA TRP A 373 -25.25 2.16 4.24
C TRP A 373 -26.62 2.50 3.69
N ASN A 374 -26.70 3.13 2.51
CA ASN A 374 -27.95 3.42 1.83
C ASN A 374 -28.30 2.33 0.81
N ASP A 375 -29.52 2.41 0.25
CA ASP A 375 -30.02 1.45 -0.74
C ASP A 375 -29.08 1.35 -1.94
N LYS A 376 -28.55 2.49 -2.44
CA LYS A 376 -27.64 2.49 -3.56
C LYS A 376 -26.33 1.72 -3.28
N ALA A 377 -25.82 1.78 -2.07
CA ALA A 377 -24.64 1.03 -1.66
C ALA A 377 -24.94 -0.48 -1.48
N ARG A 378 -26.16 -0.83 -1.04
CA ARG A 378 -26.63 -2.21 -0.97
C ARG A 378 -26.87 -2.81 -2.35
N ASP A 379 -27.57 -2.09 -3.22
CA ASP A 379 -28.07 -2.63 -4.49
C ASP A 379 -27.03 -2.55 -5.62
N GLY A 380 -26.00 -1.76 -5.43
CA GLY A 380 -24.75 -1.85 -6.16
C GLY A 380 -24.65 -1.20 -7.52
N VAL A 381 -23.57 -1.51 -8.15
CA VAL A 381 -23.03 -1.18 -9.47
C VAL A 381 -22.60 0.27 -9.64
N PHE A 382 -21.34 0.53 -9.36
CA PHE A 382 -20.67 1.78 -9.74
C PHE A 382 -19.24 1.52 -10.19
N GLY A 383 -18.80 2.21 -11.22
CA GLY A 383 -17.40 2.33 -11.62
C GLY A 383 -16.67 1.00 -11.83
N PRO A 384 -15.35 1.06 -11.99
CA PRO A 384 -14.53 -0.14 -12.17
C PRO A 384 -14.66 -1.10 -11.00
N GLY A 385 -15.01 -2.33 -11.30
CA GLY A 385 -15.07 -3.40 -10.31
C GLY A 385 -16.44 -3.70 -9.71
N GLY A 386 -17.49 -2.94 -9.99
CA GLY A 386 -18.87 -3.20 -9.56
C GLY A 386 -19.01 -3.92 -8.22
N GLY A 387 -20.10 -3.78 -7.54
CA GLY A 387 -20.27 -4.53 -6.30
C GLY A 387 -21.24 -3.88 -5.33
N THR A 388 -21.36 -4.48 -4.17
CA THR A 388 -22.31 -4.09 -3.13
C THR A 388 -21.61 -4.06 -1.78
N VAL A 389 -22.13 -3.26 -0.85
CA VAL A 389 -21.69 -3.36 0.55
C VAL A 389 -22.16 -4.69 1.13
N ALA A 390 -21.28 -5.42 1.80
CA ALA A 390 -21.57 -6.68 2.51
C ALA A 390 -22.32 -7.75 1.67
N GLY A 391 -22.04 -7.82 0.35
CA GLY A 391 -22.65 -8.80 -0.54
C GLY A 391 -24.06 -8.43 -1.02
N GLY A 392 -24.57 -7.23 -0.72
CA GLY A 392 -25.88 -6.76 -1.12
C GLY A 392 -27.03 -7.58 -0.53
N THR A 393 -28.12 -7.70 -1.29
CA THR A 393 -29.29 -8.49 -0.87
C THR A 393 -29.02 -10.01 -0.77
N ALA A 394 -27.99 -10.50 -1.47
CA ALA A 394 -27.57 -11.90 -1.38
C ALA A 394 -26.56 -12.13 -0.21
N GLY A 395 -26.07 -11.08 0.40
CA GLY A 395 -25.15 -11.16 1.53
C GLY A 395 -25.85 -11.40 2.87
N PRO A 396 -25.09 -11.54 3.96
CA PRO A 396 -25.63 -11.95 5.27
C PRO A 396 -26.61 -10.94 5.85
N PHE A 397 -26.64 -9.71 5.41
CA PHE A 397 -27.52 -8.66 5.91
C PHE A 397 -28.79 -8.48 5.07
N GLY A 398 -28.94 -9.14 3.92
CA GLY A 398 -30.12 -9.10 3.06
C GLY A 398 -30.54 -7.68 2.69
N THR A 399 -31.80 -7.32 2.95
CA THR A 399 -32.34 -5.98 2.69
C THR A 399 -31.96 -4.94 3.75
N SER A 400 -31.27 -5.30 4.80
CA SER A 400 -30.83 -4.39 5.87
C SER A 400 -29.90 -3.31 5.33
N LYS A 401 -29.94 -2.13 5.96
CA LYS A 401 -29.03 -1.01 5.66
C LYS A 401 -27.99 -0.80 6.76
N SER A 402 -27.85 -1.76 7.62
CA SER A 402 -26.81 -1.76 8.67
C SER A 402 -26.43 -3.17 9.07
N GLY A 403 -25.25 -3.30 9.64
CA GLY A 403 -24.74 -4.54 10.17
C GLY A 403 -23.59 -4.29 11.13
N SER A 404 -23.22 -5.33 11.87
CA SER A 404 -22.07 -5.30 12.75
C SER A 404 -21.20 -6.51 12.52
N SER A 405 -19.90 -6.35 12.84
CA SER A 405 -18.91 -7.40 12.84
C SER A 405 -18.03 -7.23 14.07
N TYR A 406 -17.59 -8.32 14.68
CA TYR A 406 -16.75 -8.30 15.86
C TYR A 406 -15.79 -9.48 15.85
N GLY A 407 -14.68 -9.36 16.58
CA GLY A 407 -13.70 -10.43 16.61
C GLY A 407 -12.39 -10.03 17.26
N PHE A 408 -11.39 -10.87 17.03
CA PHE A 408 -10.02 -10.68 17.51
C PHE A 408 -9.07 -10.59 16.31
N GLN A 409 -8.09 -9.71 16.40
CA GLN A 409 -7.10 -9.53 15.34
C GLN A 409 -5.74 -9.22 15.93
N VAL A 410 -4.70 -9.79 15.34
CA VAL A 410 -3.31 -9.39 15.54
C VAL A 410 -2.82 -8.62 14.32
N GLU A 411 -2.01 -7.59 14.56
CA GLU A 411 -1.29 -6.85 13.53
C GLU A 411 0.12 -6.51 14.02
N ALA A 412 1.12 -6.81 13.21
CA ALA A 412 2.50 -6.47 13.52
C ALA A 412 3.31 -6.13 12.28
N TRP A 413 4.33 -5.32 12.49
CA TRP A 413 5.51 -5.17 11.63
C TRP A 413 6.77 -5.25 12.49
N PHE A 414 7.85 -5.68 11.92
CA PHE A 414 9.13 -5.94 12.59
C PHE A 414 10.30 -5.80 11.61
#